data_282bbacd0da8d7e3ffbd2e119434bc90
#
_entry.id   282bbacd0da8d7e3ffbd2e119434bc90
#
_cell.length_a   1.000
_cell.length_b   1.000
_cell.length_c   1.000
_cell.angle_alpha   90.00
_cell.angle_beta   90.00
_cell.angle_gamma   90.00
#
_symmetry.space_group_name_H-M   'P 1'
#
loop_
_entity.id
_entity.type
_entity.pdbx_description
1 polymer ?
#
loop_
_entity_poly.entity_id
_entity_poly.type
_entity_poly.pdbx_seq_one_letter_code
_entity_poly.pdbx_strand_id
1 'polypeptide(L)'
;HGYSIKNIIADKHKIYSKINLNFKEFSNVDIAKYTGKAIIKSSKILSNLKPNLVFLLGDRYEIFSFAVSCLFLNIPIAHIFGGELTQGAFDDTIRHSISKMSMFHFVSNEKYRKRVIQLGEDPKRVFNVGGISVDNVINSKKLNRSDIEKKLNFKFLEKNILITFHPETLELQN
;
A
#
# COMPACT_ATOMS: atom_id res chain seq x y z
N HIS A 1 12.00 7.67 1.03
CA HIS A 1 10.97 8.08 0.06
C HIS A 1 10.51 9.54 0.19
N GLY A 2 11.04 10.31 1.13
CA GLY A 2 10.68 11.71 1.32
C GLY A 2 9.32 11.91 2.02
N TYR A 3 8.94 13.19 2.17
CA TYR A 3 7.74 13.60 2.90
C TYR A 3 6.58 13.79 1.90
N SER A 4 5.89 12.69 1.56
CA SER A 4 4.84 12.63 0.51
C SER A 4 3.54 13.40 0.85
N ILE A 5 3.36 13.84 2.10
CA ILE A 5 2.17 14.59 2.50
C ILE A 5 1.96 15.89 1.71
N LYS A 6 3.06 16.48 1.18
CA LYS A 6 2.99 17.66 0.32
C LYS A 6 2.18 17.38 -0.95
N ASN A 7 2.30 16.17 -1.52
CA ASN A 7 1.58 15.76 -2.72
C ASN A 7 0.08 15.62 -2.41
N ILE A 8 -0.27 15.00 -1.28
CA ILE A 8 -1.66 14.84 -0.82
C ILE A 8 -2.34 16.21 -0.67
N ILE A 9 -1.61 17.19 -0.12
CA ILE A 9 -2.12 18.56 0.02
C ILE A 9 -2.25 19.25 -1.33
N ALA A 10 -1.26 19.08 -2.23
CA ALA A 10 -1.28 19.65 -3.58
C ALA A 10 -2.45 19.11 -4.40
N ASP A 11 -2.79 17.83 -4.22
CA ASP A 11 -3.95 17.16 -4.83
C ASP A 11 -5.29 17.53 -4.16
N LYS A 12 -5.27 18.48 -3.19
CA LYS A 12 -6.44 19.01 -2.48
C LYS A 12 -7.21 17.96 -1.66
N HIS A 13 -6.57 16.87 -1.27
CA HIS A 13 -7.18 15.89 -0.39
C HIS A 13 -7.19 16.39 1.07
N LYS A 14 -8.32 16.21 1.75
CA LYS A 14 -8.45 16.55 3.16
C LYS A 14 -7.71 15.55 4.03
N ILE A 15 -6.77 16.02 4.84
CA ILE A 15 -6.08 15.22 5.85
C ILE A 15 -6.81 15.39 7.18
N TYR A 16 -7.43 14.33 7.67
CA TYR A 16 -8.11 14.35 8.96
C TYR A 16 -7.12 14.32 10.13
N SER A 17 -6.10 13.44 10.05
CA SER A 17 -5.11 13.29 11.12
C SER A 17 -3.77 12.80 10.57
N LYS A 18 -2.71 13.02 11.34
CA LYS A 18 -1.35 12.53 11.05
C LYS A 18 -0.86 11.72 12.24
N ILE A 19 -0.35 10.53 11.96
CA ILE A 19 0.29 9.68 12.97
C ILE A 19 1.80 9.79 12.81
N ASN A 20 2.45 10.36 13.81
CA ASN A 20 3.91 10.36 13.88
C ASN A 20 4.36 9.19 14.77
N LEU A 21 5.13 8.26 14.20
CA LEU A 21 5.65 7.08 14.88
C LEU A 21 7.08 7.29 15.40
N ASN A 22 7.74 8.42 15.04
CA ASN A 22 9.10 8.79 15.47
C ASN A 22 10.11 7.65 15.23
N PHE A 23 10.20 7.20 13.97
CA PHE A 23 11.17 6.19 13.55
C PHE A 23 12.60 6.66 13.83
N LYS A 24 13.36 5.88 14.59
CA LYS A 24 14.79 6.11 14.87
C LYS A 24 15.66 4.97 14.36
N GLU A 25 15.15 3.75 14.42
CA GLU A 25 15.81 2.51 14.06
C GLU A 25 14.84 1.59 13.31
N PHE A 26 15.37 0.60 12.59
CA PHE A 26 14.60 -0.29 11.72
C PHE A 26 14.90 -1.77 11.97
N SER A 27 15.18 -2.14 13.23
CA SER A 27 15.25 -3.55 13.62
C SER A 27 13.85 -4.19 13.57
N ASN A 28 13.77 -5.51 13.47
CA ASN A 28 12.51 -6.24 13.52
C ASN A 28 11.71 -5.95 14.82
N VAL A 29 12.44 -5.76 15.92
CA VAL A 29 11.84 -5.38 17.22
C VAL A 29 11.22 -3.99 17.12
N ASP A 30 11.88 -3.06 16.45
CA ASP A 30 11.36 -1.70 16.30
C ASP A 30 10.14 -1.67 15.39
N ILE A 31 10.11 -2.44 14.30
CA ILE A 31 8.92 -2.61 13.46
C ILE A 31 7.74 -3.10 14.29
N ALA A 32 7.94 -4.11 15.16
CA ALA A 32 6.88 -4.60 16.04
C ALA A 32 6.41 -3.53 17.04
N LYS A 33 7.31 -2.75 17.64
CA LYS A 33 6.98 -1.63 18.53
C LYS A 33 6.22 -0.52 17.79
N TYR A 34 6.63 -0.19 16.56
CA TYR A 34 5.96 0.84 15.74
C TYR A 34 4.57 0.39 15.33
N THR A 35 4.40 -0.89 14.98
CA THR A 35 3.11 -1.51 14.69
C THR A 35 2.17 -1.37 15.91
N GLY A 36 2.63 -1.73 17.10
CA GLY A 36 1.84 -1.57 18.33
C GLY A 36 1.45 -0.12 18.61
N LYS A 37 2.40 0.82 18.48
CA LYS A 37 2.12 2.26 18.61
C LYS A 37 1.13 2.77 17.57
N ALA A 38 1.22 2.27 16.34
CA ALA A 38 0.30 2.63 15.26
C ALA A 38 -1.12 2.12 15.54
N ILE A 39 -1.28 0.89 16.06
CA ILE A 39 -2.59 0.35 16.49
C ILE A 39 -3.22 1.25 17.55
N ILE A 40 -2.48 1.62 18.61
CA ILE A 40 -2.98 2.49 19.68
C ILE A 40 -3.45 3.84 19.14
N LYS A 41 -2.66 4.45 18.24
CA LYS A 41 -2.99 5.78 17.69
C LYS A 41 -4.13 5.71 16.68
N SER A 42 -4.14 4.72 15.79
CA SER A 42 -5.19 4.55 14.77
C SER A 42 -6.54 4.20 15.40
N SER A 43 -6.57 3.34 16.43
CA SER A 43 -7.82 3.01 17.12
C SER A 43 -8.48 4.24 17.74
N LYS A 44 -7.71 5.15 18.37
CA LYS A 44 -8.21 6.40 18.90
C LYS A 44 -8.77 7.33 17.80
N ILE A 45 -8.08 7.44 16.68
CA ILE A 45 -8.53 8.25 15.54
C ILE A 45 -9.81 7.69 14.96
N LEU A 46 -9.86 6.38 14.71
CA LEU A 46 -11.00 5.72 14.09
C LEU A 46 -12.23 5.71 15.01
N SER A 47 -12.06 5.55 16.32
CA SER A 47 -13.14 5.61 17.28
C SER A 47 -13.80 7.01 17.33
N ASN A 48 -13.02 8.07 17.12
CA ASN A 48 -13.54 9.45 17.04
C ASN A 48 -14.15 9.76 15.68
N LEU A 49 -13.53 9.30 14.60
CA LEU A 49 -13.99 9.58 13.23
C LEU A 49 -15.24 8.78 12.85
N LYS A 50 -15.35 7.54 13.35
CA LYS A 50 -16.47 6.59 13.09
C LYS A 50 -16.80 6.45 11.60
N PRO A 51 -15.84 6.13 10.74
CA PRO A 51 -16.10 6.02 9.31
C PRO A 51 -16.98 4.79 9.01
N ASN A 52 -17.84 4.89 7.99
CA ASN A 52 -18.67 3.77 7.54
C ASN A 52 -17.87 2.71 6.76
N LEU A 53 -16.73 3.09 6.17
CA LEU A 53 -15.84 2.25 5.38
C LEU A 53 -14.45 2.86 5.39
N VAL A 54 -13.42 2.01 5.48
CA VAL A 54 -12.02 2.41 5.38
C VAL A 54 -11.38 1.72 4.18
N PHE A 55 -10.78 2.50 3.27
CA PHE A 55 -9.96 1.98 2.19
C PHE A 55 -8.52 1.82 2.66
N LEU A 56 -7.98 0.62 2.52
CA LEU A 56 -6.59 0.31 2.81
C LEU A 56 -5.88 -0.16 1.55
N LEU A 57 -4.75 0.46 1.25
CA LEU A 57 -3.93 0.14 0.09
C LEU A 57 -2.63 -0.51 0.51
N GLY A 58 -2.36 -1.71 0.00
CA GLY A 58 -1.08 -2.38 0.15
C GLY A 58 -0.97 -3.27 1.38
N ASP A 59 0.24 -3.43 1.89
CA ASP A 59 0.67 -4.56 2.67
C ASP A 59 1.72 -4.23 3.75
N ARG A 60 1.94 -2.94 4.01
CA ARG A 60 2.90 -2.54 5.02
C ARG A 60 2.33 -2.64 6.43
N TYR A 61 3.20 -2.78 7.41
CA TYR A 61 2.82 -2.89 8.83
C TYR A 61 2.02 -1.67 9.34
N GLU A 62 2.20 -0.48 8.74
CA GLU A 62 1.38 0.69 9.06
C GLU A 62 -0.08 0.46 8.66
N ILE A 63 -0.31 -0.09 7.46
CA ILE A 63 -1.64 -0.43 6.94
C ILE A 63 -2.27 -1.57 7.74
N PHE A 64 -1.47 -2.59 8.09
CA PHE A 64 -1.88 -3.66 8.99
C PHE A 64 -2.39 -3.13 10.34
N SER A 65 -1.72 -2.13 10.90
CA SER A 65 -2.15 -1.49 12.15
C SER A 65 -3.54 -0.87 12.06
N PHE A 66 -3.85 -0.23 10.93
CA PHE A 66 -5.20 0.28 10.67
C PHE A 66 -6.22 -0.85 10.49
N ALA A 67 -5.86 -1.92 9.79
CA ALA A 67 -6.74 -3.08 9.60
C ALA A 67 -7.12 -3.73 10.95
N VAL A 68 -6.15 -3.95 11.84
CA VAL A 68 -6.40 -4.46 13.20
C VAL A 68 -7.32 -3.53 13.99
N SER A 69 -7.09 -2.22 13.91
CA SER A 69 -7.95 -1.24 14.59
C SER A 69 -9.39 -1.25 14.05
N CYS A 70 -9.56 -1.33 12.73
CA CYS A 70 -10.87 -1.41 12.08
C CYS A 70 -11.61 -2.68 12.49
N LEU A 71 -10.93 -3.84 12.53
CA LEU A 71 -11.49 -5.11 12.92
C LEU A 71 -12.13 -5.04 14.32
N PHE A 72 -11.40 -4.56 15.32
CA PHE A 72 -11.90 -4.47 16.69
C PHE A 72 -12.95 -3.38 16.92
N LEU A 73 -12.96 -2.34 16.06
CA LEU A 73 -13.97 -1.29 16.09
C LEU A 73 -15.20 -1.60 15.21
N ASN A 74 -15.27 -2.80 14.60
CA ASN A 74 -16.33 -3.21 13.66
C ASN A 74 -16.51 -2.23 12.50
N ILE A 75 -15.42 -1.66 11.99
CA ILE A 75 -15.42 -0.77 10.83
C ILE A 75 -15.08 -1.60 9.59
N PRO A 76 -15.96 -1.63 8.57
CA PRO A 76 -15.70 -2.36 7.33
C PRO A 76 -14.45 -1.84 6.61
N ILE A 77 -13.68 -2.77 6.02
CA ILE A 77 -12.49 -2.47 5.26
C ILE A 77 -12.70 -2.83 3.79
N ALA A 78 -12.26 -1.94 2.90
CA ALA A 78 -12.06 -2.20 1.47
C ALA A 78 -10.54 -2.27 1.20
N HIS A 79 -10.03 -3.47 0.95
CA HIS A 79 -8.61 -3.71 0.69
C HIS A 79 -8.29 -3.62 -0.79
N ILE A 80 -7.32 -2.79 -1.13
CA ILE A 80 -6.82 -2.62 -2.50
C ILE A 80 -5.47 -3.34 -2.63
N PHE A 81 -5.28 -4.09 -3.73
CA PHE A 81 -4.11 -4.92 -4.03
C PHE A 81 -3.95 -6.16 -3.13
N GLY A 82 -5.06 -6.70 -2.63
CA GLY A 82 -5.06 -8.04 -2.03
C GLY A 82 -4.72 -9.14 -3.03
N GLY A 83 -4.22 -10.28 -2.52
CA GLY A 83 -3.96 -11.48 -3.33
C GLY A 83 -2.67 -11.48 -4.13
N GLU A 84 -1.88 -10.43 -4.14
CA GLU A 84 -0.54 -10.40 -4.73
C GLU A 84 0.43 -11.28 -3.93
N LEU A 85 1.54 -11.69 -4.53
CA LEU A 85 2.63 -12.40 -3.86
C LEU A 85 3.90 -11.57 -3.90
N THR A 86 4.59 -11.54 -2.79
CA THR A 86 5.93 -10.96 -2.66
C THR A 86 6.82 -11.98 -1.98
N GLN A 87 7.54 -12.79 -2.76
CA GLN A 87 8.45 -13.78 -2.21
C GLN A 87 9.59 -13.10 -1.44
N GLY A 88 10.07 -13.74 -0.37
CA GLY A 88 11.20 -13.23 0.41
C GLY A 88 10.87 -12.00 1.30
N ALA A 89 9.61 -11.67 1.52
CA ALA A 89 9.20 -10.56 2.37
C ALA A 89 8.05 -10.94 3.30
N PHE A 90 8.01 -10.34 4.49
CA PHE A 90 6.87 -10.48 5.40
C PHE A 90 5.61 -9.74 4.92
N ASP A 91 5.76 -8.88 3.92
CA ASP A 91 4.66 -8.13 3.29
C ASP A 91 3.56 -9.08 2.76
N ASP A 92 3.93 -10.26 2.25
CA ASP A 92 2.98 -11.26 1.78
C ASP A 92 2.03 -11.73 2.88
N THR A 93 2.58 -12.06 4.04
CA THR A 93 1.81 -12.47 5.22
C THR A 93 0.92 -11.34 5.71
N ILE A 94 1.43 -10.13 5.75
CA ILE A 94 0.66 -8.92 6.14
C ILE A 94 -0.48 -8.70 5.16
N ARG A 95 -0.23 -8.76 3.86
CA ARG A 95 -1.25 -8.56 2.81
C ARG A 95 -2.40 -9.55 2.95
N HIS A 96 -2.09 -10.82 3.13
CA HIS A 96 -3.12 -11.84 3.30
C HIS A 96 -3.89 -11.69 4.60
N SER A 97 -3.22 -11.28 5.68
CA SER A 97 -3.88 -10.96 6.95
C SER A 97 -4.84 -9.77 6.81
N ILE A 98 -4.44 -8.71 6.11
CA ILE A 98 -5.34 -7.56 5.82
C ILE A 98 -6.52 -8.02 4.98
N SER A 99 -6.31 -8.86 3.96
CA SER A 99 -7.40 -9.42 3.16
C SER A 99 -8.39 -10.17 4.05
N LYS A 100 -7.94 -11.00 4.99
CA LYS A 100 -8.82 -11.73 5.93
C LYS A 100 -9.61 -10.84 6.89
N MET A 101 -9.14 -9.64 7.17
CA MET A 101 -9.84 -8.65 7.99
C MET A 101 -10.78 -7.75 7.17
N SER A 102 -10.80 -7.89 5.84
CA SER A 102 -11.49 -6.97 4.94
C SER A 102 -12.82 -7.52 4.46
N MET A 103 -13.79 -6.61 4.27
CA MET A 103 -15.12 -6.94 3.76
C MET A 103 -15.19 -6.90 2.23
N PHE A 104 -14.44 -5.99 1.60
CA PHE A 104 -14.39 -5.82 0.15
C PHE A 104 -12.94 -5.88 -0.34
N HIS A 105 -12.74 -6.46 -1.52
CA HIS A 105 -11.41 -6.68 -2.11
C HIS A 105 -11.37 -6.16 -3.53
N PHE A 106 -10.43 -5.25 -3.79
CA PHE A 106 -10.17 -4.69 -5.11
C PHE A 106 -8.78 -5.16 -5.57
N VAL A 107 -8.77 -6.11 -6.50
CA VAL A 107 -7.56 -6.78 -6.97
C VAL A 107 -7.18 -6.36 -8.37
N SER A 108 -5.91 -6.48 -8.72
CA SER A 108 -5.37 -5.98 -9.98
C SER A 108 -5.51 -6.95 -11.17
N ASN A 109 -5.81 -8.22 -10.92
CA ASN A 109 -6.04 -9.20 -11.98
C ASN A 109 -6.78 -10.46 -11.49
N GLU A 110 -7.18 -11.32 -12.43
CA GLU A 110 -7.97 -12.52 -12.15
C GLU A 110 -7.20 -13.58 -11.34
N LYS A 111 -5.89 -13.67 -11.49
CA LYS A 111 -5.06 -14.60 -10.69
C LYS A 111 -5.11 -14.24 -9.20
N TYR A 112 -5.06 -12.95 -8.89
CA TYR A 112 -5.14 -12.45 -7.51
C TYR A 112 -6.56 -12.54 -6.98
N ARG A 113 -7.58 -12.33 -7.83
CA ARG A 113 -8.97 -12.58 -7.47
C ARG A 113 -9.18 -14.01 -6.99
N LYS A 114 -8.73 -14.98 -7.77
CA LYS A 114 -8.83 -16.40 -7.40
C LYS A 114 -8.14 -16.69 -6.07
N ARG A 115 -6.97 -16.11 -5.82
CA ARG A 115 -6.24 -16.29 -4.57
C ARG A 115 -6.99 -15.74 -3.36
N VAL A 116 -7.56 -14.55 -3.46
CA VAL A 116 -8.37 -13.96 -2.38
C VAL A 116 -9.59 -14.84 -2.09
N ILE A 117 -10.24 -15.39 -3.11
CA ILE A 117 -11.35 -16.36 -2.93
C ILE A 117 -10.84 -17.64 -2.25
N GLN A 118 -9.66 -18.15 -2.62
CA GLN A 118 -9.03 -19.31 -1.98
C GLN A 118 -8.70 -19.08 -0.48
N LEU A 119 -8.46 -17.83 -0.07
CA LEU A 119 -8.33 -17.46 1.34
C LEU A 119 -9.67 -17.55 2.10
N GLY A 120 -10.77 -17.87 1.42
CA GLY A 120 -12.10 -18.04 2.00
C GLY A 120 -12.97 -16.77 1.94
N GLU A 121 -12.65 -15.83 1.04
CA GLU A 121 -13.46 -14.62 0.84
C GLU A 121 -14.63 -14.88 -0.14
N ASP A 122 -15.77 -14.22 0.10
CA ASP A 122 -16.95 -14.33 -0.77
C ASP A 122 -16.63 -13.77 -2.17
N PRO A 123 -16.78 -14.57 -3.25
CA PRO A 123 -16.54 -14.14 -4.62
C PRO A 123 -17.30 -12.88 -5.04
N LYS A 124 -18.47 -12.62 -4.43
CA LYS A 124 -19.29 -11.42 -4.70
C LYS A 124 -18.69 -10.15 -4.14
N ARG A 125 -17.69 -10.25 -3.26
CA ARG A 125 -17.00 -9.12 -2.63
C ARG A 125 -15.58 -8.94 -3.14
N VAL A 126 -15.15 -9.74 -4.14
CA VAL A 126 -13.82 -9.68 -4.75
C VAL A 126 -13.93 -9.17 -6.18
N PHE A 127 -13.49 -7.94 -6.40
CA PHE A 127 -13.60 -7.21 -7.65
C PHE A 127 -12.24 -7.12 -8.35
N ASN A 128 -12.15 -7.60 -9.59
CA ASN A 128 -10.98 -7.36 -10.43
C ASN A 128 -11.14 -6.00 -11.11
N VAL A 129 -10.38 -5.02 -10.66
CA VAL A 129 -10.46 -3.61 -11.11
C VAL A 129 -9.25 -3.17 -11.94
N GLY A 130 -8.27 -4.06 -12.14
CA GLY A 130 -7.02 -3.70 -12.80
C GLY A 130 -6.03 -3.00 -11.85
N GLY A 131 -4.88 -2.62 -12.40
CA GLY A 131 -3.82 -1.94 -11.66
C GLY A 131 -3.95 -0.42 -11.73
N ILE A 132 -4.05 0.26 -10.60
CA ILE A 132 -4.15 1.74 -10.50
C ILE A 132 -2.96 2.43 -11.21
N SER A 133 -1.77 1.83 -11.18
CA SER A 133 -0.59 2.35 -11.87
C SER A 133 -0.77 2.44 -13.38
N VAL A 134 -1.58 1.56 -13.97
CA VAL A 134 -1.87 1.56 -15.41
C VAL A 134 -2.68 2.79 -15.78
N ASP A 135 -3.71 3.13 -15.01
CA ASP A 135 -4.51 4.33 -15.21
C ASP A 135 -3.67 5.60 -15.12
N ASN A 136 -2.76 5.65 -14.14
CA ASN A 136 -1.82 6.76 -14.00
C ASN A 136 -0.90 6.91 -15.22
N VAL A 137 -0.39 5.81 -15.77
CA VAL A 137 0.45 5.84 -16.98
C VAL A 137 -0.35 6.29 -18.21
N ILE A 138 -1.57 5.77 -18.38
CA ILE A 138 -2.44 6.12 -19.50
C ILE A 138 -2.84 7.60 -19.46
N ASN A 139 -3.22 8.09 -18.27
CA ASN A 139 -3.75 9.45 -18.09
C ASN A 139 -2.65 10.50 -17.84
N SER A 140 -1.39 10.08 -17.65
CA SER A 140 -0.29 11.02 -17.45
C SER A 140 0.05 11.81 -18.71
N LYS A 141 0.37 13.08 -18.54
CA LYS A 141 0.90 13.90 -19.63
C LYS A 141 2.25 13.35 -20.08
N LYS A 142 2.28 12.77 -21.26
CA LYS A 142 3.53 12.25 -21.83
C LYS A 142 4.43 13.40 -22.23
N LEU A 143 5.66 13.35 -21.75
CA LEU A 143 6.73 14.25 -22.19
C LEU A 143 7.36 13.70 -23.47
N ASN A 144 7.76 14.57 -24.39
CA ASN A 144 8.58 14.16 -25.52
C ASN A 144 10.03 13.90 -25.08
N ARG A 145 10.81 13.24 -25.94
CA ARG A 145 12.19 12.85 -25.65
C ARG A 145 13.06 14.06 -25.23
N SER A 146 12.96 15.16 -25.95
CA SER A 146 13.76 16.37 -25.69
C SER A 146 13.45 16.95 -24.31
N ASP A 147 12.18 16.95 -23.90
CA ASP A 147 11.76 17.46 -22.59
C ASP A 147 12.25 16.57 -21.45
N ILE A 148 12.24 15.24 -21.66
CA ILE A 148 12.77 14.29 -20.70
C ILE A 148 14.27 14.45 -20.54
N GLU A 149 15.02 14.56 -21.67
CA GLU A 149 16.46 14.76 -21.68
C GLU A 149 16.87 16.04 -20.93
N LYS A 150 16.16 17.13 -21.17
CA LYS A 150 16.37 18.40 -20.45
C LYS A 150 16.08 18.26 -18.95
N LYS A 151 14.97 17.61 -18.60
CA LYS A 151 14.52 17.47 -17.21
C LYS A 151 15.43 16.57 -16.38
N LEU A 152 15.98 15.53 -16.98
CA LEU A 152 16.90 14.59 -16.36
C LEU A 152 18.37 15.02 -16.46
N ASN A 153 18.67 16.06 -17.24
CA ASN A 153 20.04 16.45 -17.63
C ASN A 153 20.84 15.26 -18.18
N PHE A 154 20.19 14.45 -19.04
CA PHE A 154 20.72 13.22 -19.57
C PHE A 154 20.30 13.06 -21.03
N LYS A 155 21.22 12.66 -21.94
CA LYS A 155 20.92 12.37 -23.33
C LYS A 155 20.73 10.86 -23.53
N PHE A 156 19.59 10.49 -24.10
CA PHE A 156 19.34 9.11 -24.49
C PHE A 156 20.13 8.75 -25.75
N LEU A 157 20.64 7.54 -25.78
CA LEU A 157 21.21 6.92 -26.96
C LEU A 157 20.08 6.38 -27.86
N GLU A 158 20.45 5.82 -29.01
CA GLU A 158 19.49 5.13 -29.89
C GLU A 158 18.79 3.98 -29.20
N LYS A 159 19.56 3.19 -28.41
CA LYS A 159 19.05 2.08 -27.59
C LYS A 159 19.38 2.36 -26.12
N ASN A 160 18.39 2.23 -25.25
CA ASN A 160 18.53 2.48 -23.80
C ASN A 160 17.87 1.34 -23.03
N ILE A 161 18.48 0.97 -21.91
CA ILE A 161 17.93 -0.03 -20.97
C ILE A 161 17.81 0.67 -19.61
N LEU A 162 16.62 0.66 -19.03
CA LEU A 162 16.39 1.09 -17.66
C LEU A 162 16.33 -0.16 -16.78
N ILE A 163 17.20 -0.24 -15.79
CA ILE A 163 17.25 -1.35 -14.84
C ILE A 163 16.92 -0.81 -13.46
N THR A 164 15.95 -1.44 -12.81
CA THR A 164 15.62 -1.19 -11.40
C THR A 164 15.74 -2.50 -10.64
N PHE A 165 16.56 -2.49 -9.58
CA PHE A 165 16.75 -3.65 -8.70
C PHE A 165 16.28 -3.29 -7.29
N HIS A 166 15.43 -4.15 -6.71
CA HIS A 166 14.98 -4.06 -5.33
C HIS A 166 15.44 -5.32 -4.59
N PRO A 167 16.35 -5.21 -3.59
CA PRO A 167 16.77 -6.36 -2.80
C PRO A 167 15.62 -6.90 -1.94
N GLU A 168 15.60 -8.20 -1.73
CA GLU A 168 14.62 -8.85 -0.85
C GLU A 168 14.91 -8.54 0.62
N THR A 169 13.85 -8.25 1.40
CA THR A 169 14.00 -7.76 2.77
C THR A 169 14.37 -8.84 3.78
N LEU A 170 14.13 -10.12 3.47
CA LEU A 170 14.45 -11.26 4.34
C LEU A 170 15.86 -11.83 4.11
N GLU A 171 16.47 -11.60 2.95
CA GLU A 171 17.82 -12.10 2.64
C GLU A 171 18.96 -11.25 3.23
N LEU A 172 18.68 -10.03 3.68
CA LEU A 172 19.67 -9.12 4.26
C LEU A 172 20.11 -9.49 5.70
N GLN A 173 19.70 -10.65 6.23
CA GLN A 173 20.00 -11.09 7.60
C GLN A 173 20.91 -12.31 7.69
N ASN A 174 21.55 -12.74 6.59
CA ASN A 174 22.58 -13.80 6.59
C ASN A 174 23.97 -13.24 6.31
#